data_a34f548624aa57bf8c73c9b47fd4395b
#
_entry.id   a34f548624aa57bf8c73c9b47fd4395b
#
_cell.length_a   1.000
_cell.length_b   1.000
_cell.length_c   1.000
_cell.angle_alpha   90.00
_cell.angle_beta   90.00
_cell.angle_gamma   90.00
#
_symmetry.space_group_name_H-M   'P 1'
#
loop_
_entity.id
_entity.type
_entity.pdbx_description
1 polymer ?
#
loop_
_entity_poly.entity_id
_entity_poly.type
_entity_poly.pdbx_seq_one_letter_code
_entity_poly.pdbx_strand_id
1 'polypeptide(L)'
;MLFEWDENKRAINVERHRLDLIDGQMLFDGRPVISYPSPRHDEQRAVTVGLIGMKFYAVVWTERGDATRLISFRRARIGEERAYRTRFG
;
A
#
# COMPACT_ATOMS: atom_id res chain seq x y z
N MET A 1 12.38 -7.37 -6.71
CA MET A 1 11.81 -6.03 -6.61
C MET A 1 12.54 -5.24 -5.52
N LEU A 2 12.91 -4.02 -5.81
CA LEU A 2 13.66 -3.18 -4.90
C LEU A 2 12.72 -2.20 -4.20
N PHE A 3 12.73 -2.18 -2.87
CA PHE A 3 11.87 -1.27 -2.11
C PHE A 3 12.70 -0.18 -1.42
N GLU A 4 12.10 0.97 -1.29
CA GLU A 4 12.67 2.05 -0.49
C GLU A 4 11.58 2.78 0.29
N TRP A 5 11.97 3.55 1.28
CA TRP A 5 11.05 4.34 2.10
C TRP A 5 11.83 5.41 2.85
N ASP A 6 11.10 6.36 3.40
CA ASP A 6 11.66 7.41 4.24
C ASP A 6 11.46 7.00 5.70
N GLU A 7 12.50 7.00 6.52
CA GLU A 7 12.40 6.59 7.92
C GLU A 7 11.46 7.50 8.74
N ASN A 8 11.35 8.75 8.36
CA ASN A 8 10.38 9.64 9.01
C ASN A 8 8.95 9.21 8.71
N LYS A 9 8.68 8.81 7.47
CA LYS A 9 7.36 8.28 7.10
C LYS A 9 7.06 6.96 7.77
N ARG A 10 8.08 6.14 7.97
CA ARG A 10 7.93 4.88 8.69
C ARG A 10 7.50 5.13 10.12
N ALA A 11 8.13 6.09 10.80
CA ALA A 11 7.76 6.47 12.17
C ALA A 11 6.34 7.02 12.24
N ILE A 12 5.98 7.91 11.31
CA ILE A 12 4.63 8.47 11.22
C ILE A 12 3.59 7.37 10.98
N ASN A 13 3.93 6.39 10.18
CA ASN A 13 3.02 5.29 9.87
C ASN A 13 2.66 4.48 11.12
N VAL A 14 3.64 4.18 11.95
CA VAL A 14 3.39 3.49 13.23
C VAL A 14 2.48 4.34 14.11
N GLU A 15 2.75 5.63 14.18
CA GLU A 15 1.97 6.55 15.00
C GLU A 15 0.52 6.64 14.56
N ARG A 16 0.29 6.78 13.25
CA ARG A 16 -1.05 6.96 12.69
C ARG A 16 -1.85 5.67 12.55
N HIS A 17 -1.19 4.60 12.14
CA HIS A 17 -1.88 3.38 11.73
C HIS A 17 -1.52 2.16 12.57
N ARG A 18 -0.58 2.28 13.49
CA ARG A 18 -0.07 1.18 14.33
C ARG A 18 0.48 0.04 13.48
N LEU A 19 1.02 0.36 12.31
CA LEU A 19 1.58 -0.59 11.36
C LEU A 19 2.96 -0.11 10.93
N ASP A 20 3.87 -1.07 10.72
CA ASP A 20 5.19 -0.76 10.18
C ASP A 20 5.06 -0.63 8.66
N LEU A 21 5.50 0.51 8.12
CA LEU A 21 5.43 0.81 6.70
C LEU A 21 6.08 -0.29 5.84
N ILE A 22 7.18 -0.87 6.31
CA ILE A 22 7.89 -1.88 5.53
C ILE A 22 7.07 -3.17 5.33
N ASP A 23 6.09 -3.42 6.18
CA ASP A 23 5.21 -4.59 6.01
C ASP A 23 4.30 -4.46 4.78
N GLY A 24 4.19 -3.26 4.22
CA GLY A 24 3.49 -3.05 2.96
C GLY A 24 4.09 -3.83 1.80
N GLN A 25 5.36 -4.25 1.92
CA GLN A 25 6.01 -5.10 0.93
C GLN A 25 5.25 -6.41 0.69
N MET A 26 4.53 -6.88 1.70
CA MET A 26 3.78 -8.14 1.61
C MET A 26 2.75 -8.12 0.49
N LEU A 27 2.23 -6.94 0.14
CA LEU A 27 1.25 -6.83 -0.93
C LEU A 27 1.87 -6.90 -2.34
N PHE A 28 3.19 -7.09 -2.42
CA PHE A 28 3.91 -7.22 -3.70
C PHE A 28 4.51 -8.62 -3.87
N ASP A 29 4.04 -9.61 -3.12
CA ASP A 29 4.62 -10.96 -3.13
C ASP A 29 3.93 -11.93 -4.09
N GLY A 30 3.07 -11.43 -4.98
CA GLY A 30 2.36 -12.27 -5.93
C GLY A 30 0.95 -12.65 -5.52
N ARG A 31 0.51 -12.27 -4.30
CA ARG A 31 -0.86 -12.53 -3.87
C ARG A 31 -1.84 -11.69 -4.70
N PRO A 32 -3.12 -12.11 -4.76
CA PRO A 32 -4.14 -11.30 -5.44
C PRO A 32 -4.25 -9.91 -4.82
N VAL A 33 -4.18 -8.88 -5.66
CA VAL A 33 -4.34 -7.49 -5.23
C VAL A 33 -5.07 -6.72 -6.31
N ILE A 34 -5.65 -5.60 -5.92
CA ILE A 34 -6.12 -4.59 -6.87
C ILE A 34 -5.28 -3.34 -6.67
N SER A 35 -5.13 -2.55 -7.72
CA SER A 35 -4.40 -1.29 -7.63
C SER A 35 -5.17 -0.22 -8.38
N TYR A 36 -5.09 1.00 -7.88
CA TYR A 36 -5.70 2.14 -8.53
C TYR A 36 -4.81 3.37 -8.39
N PRO A 37 -4.87 4.31 -9.34
CA PRO A 37 -4.03 5.51 -9.27
C PRO A 37 -4.54 6.47 -8.21
N SER A 38 -3.61 7.13 -7.55
CA SER A 38 -3.91 8.15 -6.55
C SER A 38 -2.97 9.33 -6.76
N PRO A 39 -3.16 10.10 -7.86
CA PRO A 39 -2.28 11.21 -8.14
C PRO A 39 -2.38 12.28 -7.07
N ARG A 40 -1.24 12.84 -6.69
CA ARG A 40 -1.18 13.85 -5.65
C ARG A 40 -0.03 14.81 -5.97
N HIS A 41 -0.37 16.10 -6.09
CA HIS A 41 0.58 17.10 -6.54
C HIS A 41 1.17 16.71 -7.90
N ASP A 42 2.48 16.66 -8.03
CA ASP A 42 3.15 16.27 -9.26
C ASP A 42 3.53 14.78 -9.27
N GLU A 43 3.13 14.04 -8.25
CA GLU A 43 3.58 12.68 -8.07
C GLU A 43 2.50 11.68 -8.46
N GLN A 44 2.90 10.71 -9.27
CA GLN A 44 2.03 9.61 -9.65
C GLN A 44 2.11 8.53 -8.57
N ARG A 45 1.09 8.46 -7.74
CA ARG A 45 1.00 7.45 -6.69
C ARG A 45 0.00 6.38 -7.07
N ALA A 46 0.17 5.21 -6.52
CA ALA A 46 -0.78 4.12 -6.64
C ALA A 46 -1.14 3.60 -5.25
N VAL A 47 -2.33 3.03 -5.14
CA VAL A 47 -2.77 2.33 -3.94
C VAL A 47 -2.98 0.89 -4.33
N THR A 48 -2.37 -0.04 -3.59
CA THR A 48 -2.53 -1.47 -3.79
C THR A 48 -3.21 -2.06 -2.56
N VAL A 49 -4.29 -2.81 -2.81
CA VAL A 49 -5.15 -3.37 -1.75
C VAL A 49 -5.13 -4.87 -1.82
N GLY A 50 -4.96 -5.52 -0.68
CA GLY A 50 -4.98 -6.97 -0.60
C GLY A 50 -5.24 -7.48 0.79
N LEU A 51 -5.35 -8.80 0.90
CA LEU A 51 -5.55 -9.50 2.17
C LEU A 51 -4.21 -9.91 2.76
N ILE A 52 -4.05 -9.64 4.05
CA ILE A 52 -2.94 -10.18 4.85
C ILE A 52 -3.60 -10.84 6.05
N GLY A 53 -3.48 -12.16 6.13
CA GLY A 53 -4.28 -12.90 7.09
C GLY A 53 -5.75 -12.77 6.72
N MET A 54 -6.56 -12.31 7.65
CA MET A 54 -7.99 -12.16 7.43
C MET A 54 -8.45 -10.71 7.34
N LYS A 55 -7.51 -9.80 7.10
CA LYS A 55 -7.80 -8.36 7.09
C LYS A 55 -7.33 -7.73 5.79
N PHE A 56 -8.04 -6.70 5.37
CA PHE A 56 -7.69 -5.94 4.16
C PHE A 56 -6.79 -4.77 4.52
N TYR A 57 -5.73 -4.62 3.73
CA TYR A 57 -4.75 -3.55 3.90
C TYR A 57 -4.54 -2.83 2.57
N ALA A 58 -4.04 -1.62 2.66
CA ALA A 58 -3.73 -0.79 1.51
C ALA A 58 -2.34 -0.19 1.69
N VAL A 59 -1.53 -0.26 0.65
CA VAL A 59 -0.23 0.41 0.62
C VAL A 59 -0.24 1.47 -0.46
N VAL A 60 0.18 2.67 -0.09
CA VAL A 60 0.36 3.78 -1.03
C VAL A 60 1.82 3.81 -1.42
N TRP A 61 2.11 3.88 -2.71
CA TRP A 61 3.47 3.78 -3.21
C TRP A 61 3.64 4.55 -4.52
N THR A 62 4.87 4.76 -4.91
CA THR A 62 5.23 5.37 -6.18
C THR A 62 6.49 4.70 -6.71
N GLU A 63 6.74 4.83 -8.01
CA GLU A 63 7.97 4.33 -8.59
C GLU A 63 9.03 5.44 -8.58
N ARG A 64 10.27 5.09 -8.22
CA ARG A 64 11.41 5.97 -8.28
C ARG A 64 12.60 5.22 -8.85
N GLY A 65 12.90 5.49 -10.13
CA GLY A 65 13.93 4.73 -10.83
C GLY A 65 13.55 3.27 -10.85
N ASP A 66 14.42 2.40 -10.34
CA ASP A 66 14.16 0.95 -10.29
C ASP A 66 13.48 0.51 -9.00
N ALA A 67 13.18 1.46 -8.11
CA ALA A 67 12.64 1.13 -6.79
C ALA A 67 11.16 1.42 -6.69
N THR A 68 10.49 0.62 -5.86
CA THR A 68 9.13 0.89 -5.41
C THR A 68 9.25 1.61 -4.06
N ARG A 69 8.80 2.86 -4.02
CA ARG A 69 8.88 3.67 -2.80
C ARG A 69 7.59 3.57 -2.03
N LEU A 70 7.68 3.04 -0.82
CA LEU A 70 6.52 2.90 0.08
C LEU A 70 6.27 4.24 0.76
N ILE A 71 5.01 4.68 0.76
CA ILE A 71 4.63 5.99 1.28
C ILE A 71 3.76 5.85 2.53
N SER A 72 2.81 4.92 2.52
CA SER A 72 1.89 4.71 3.63
C SER A 72 1.36 3.28 3.60
N PHE A 73 1.16 2.69 4.76
CA PHE A 73 0.57 1.36 4.89
C PHE A 73 -0.49 1.40 5.98
N ARG A 74 -1.72 1.03 5.63
CA ARG A 74 -2.87 1.18 6.51
C ARG A 74 -3.91 0.10 6.27
N ARG A 75 -4.88 0.02 7.14
CA ARG A 75 -6.05 -0.81 6.88
C ARG A 75 -6.80 -0.24 5.68
N ALA A 76 -7.37 -1.12 4.89
CA ALA A 76 -8.14 -0.69 3.73
C ALA A 76 -9.43 0.01 4.18
N ARG A 77 -9.88 0.94 3.36
CA ARG A 77 -11.16 1.62 3.53
C ARG A 77 -12.27 0.73 3.00
N ILE A 78 -13.51 1.00 3.43
CA ILE A 78 -14.66 0.19 3.00
C ILE A 78 -14.79 0.12 1.48
N GLY A 79 -14.60 1.24 0.79
CA GLY A 79 -14.67 1.27 -0.67
C GLY A 79 -13.59 0.41 -1.33
N GLU A 80 -12.40 0.40 -0.75
CA GLU A 80 -11.28 -0.42 -1.24
C GLU A 80 -11.56 -1.90 -1.04
N GLU A 81 -12.08 -2.25 0.11
CA GLU A 81 -12.45 -3.63 0.42
C GLU A 81 -13.55 -4.12 -0.52
N ARG A 82 -14.54 -3.29 -0.78
CA ARG A 82 -15.62 -3.61 -1.73
C ARG A 82 -15.08 -3.82 -3.13
N ALA A 83 -14.18 -2.95 -3.58
CA ALA A 83 -13.58 -3.07 -4.91
C ALA A 83 -12.79 -4.38 -5.04
N TYR A 84 -12.07 -4.75 -4.00
CA TYR A 84 -11.34 -6.02 -3.97
C TYR A 84 -12.32 -7.20 -4.09
N ARG A 85 -13.39 -7.18 -3.29
CA ARG A 85 -14.39 -8.26 -3.30
C ARG A 85 -15.12 -8.37 -4.63
N THR A 86 -15.36 -7.23 -5.29
CA THR A 86 -15.97 -7.23 -6.62
C THR A 86 -15.07 -7.93 -7.63
N ARG A 87 -13.76 -7.77 -7.51
CA ARG A 87 -12.80 -8.35 -8.43
C ARG A 87 -12.52 -9.82 -8.14
N PHE A 88 -12.46 -10.23 -6.88
CA PHE A 88 -12.04 -11.57 -6.48
C PHE A 88 -13.09 -12.39 -5.73
N GLY A 89 -14.19 -11.80 -5.38
CA GLY A 89 -15.26 -12.51 -4.66
C GLY A 89 -15.23 -12.36 -3.13
#